data_7825de136e82cf8a7af8e96388aeb636
#
_entry.id   7825de136e82cf8a7af8e96388aeb636
#
_cell.length_a   1.000
_cell.length_b   1.000
_cell.length_c   1.000
_cell.angle_alpha   90.00
_cell.angle_beta   90.00
_cell.angle_gamma   90.00
#
_symmetry.space_group_name_H-M   'P 1'
#
loop_
_entity.id
_entity.type
_entity.pdbx_description
1 polymer ?
#
loop_
_entity_poly.entity_id
_entity_poly.type
_entity_poly.pdbx_seq_one_letter_code
_entity_poly.pdbx_strand_id
1 'polypeptide(L)'
;MSLSRRQFLQASGLALCAGAVPLRAEASGTQTPLPIPPLLESRRGQPLFLTLQRAHWAFMDNRKAAVWGINGMYLGPTVRVYSGDDVKLIYSNRLQEPVAMTVSGLQVPGTLMGGAPRMMSPNVDWSPVLPIRQAAATCWYHANTPNRMAPHVYNGLAGLWLVEDAVSKALPLPNHYGVDDFPLIIQDKR
;
A
#
# COMPACT_ATOMS: atom_id res chain seq x y z
N MET A 1 20.09 2.38 61.80
CA MET A 1 18.96 1.43 61.74
C MET A 1 19.07 0.67 60.44
N SER A 2 19.41 -0.63 60.50
CA SER A 2 19.55 -1.49 59.32
C SER A 2 18.17 -2.09 58.97
N LEU A 3 17.69 -1.81 57.76
CA LEU A 3 16.47 -2.43 57.23
C LEU A 3 16.70 -3.93 57.05
N SER A 4 15.80 -4.76 57.60
CA SER A 4 15.86 -6.20 57.37
C SER A 4 15.45 -6.54 55.93
N ARG A 5 15.98 -7.66 55.37
CA ARG A 5 15.63 -8.15 54.01
C ARG A 5 14.11 -8.26 53.81
N ARG A 6 13.37 -8.63 54.84
CA ARG A 6 11.91 -8.76 54.80
C ARG A 6 11.20 -7.41 54.65
N GLN A 7 11.70 -6.35 55.33
CA GLN A 7 11.16 -5.01 55.23
C GLN A 7 11.47 -4.37 53.85
N PHE A 8 12.63 -4.68 53.26
CA PHE A 8 12.98 -4.27 51.93
C PHE A 8 12.04 -4.91 50.86
N LEU A 9 11.79 -6.20 50.95
CA LEU A 9 10.89 -6.90 50.03
C LEU A 9 9.42 -6.44 50.17
N GLN A 10 8.98 -6.13 51.37
CA GLN A 10 7.62 -5.60 51.59
C GLN A 10 7.48 -4.17 51.04
N ALA A 11 8.49 -3.31 51.20
CA ALA A 11 8.49 -1.98 50.63
C ALA A 11 8.58 -1.99 49.11
N SER A 12 9.34 -2.92 48.51
CA SER A 12 9.44 -3.10 47.05
C SER A 12 8.13 -3.62 46.42
N GLY A 13 7.42 -4.52 47.14
CA GLY A 13 6.11 -5.01 46.67
C GLY A 13 5.03 -3.93 46.67
N LEU A 14 5.01 -3.04 47.64
CA LEU A 14 4.09 -1.90 47.69
C LEU A 14 4.39 -0.86 46.62
N ALA A 15 5.65 -0.64 46.31
CA ALA A 15 6.04 0.29 45.20
C ALA A 15 5.64 -0.24 43.83
N LEU A 16 5.67 -1.54 43.59
CA LEU A 16 5.21 -2.17 42.34
C LEU A 16 3.69 -2.08 42.15
N CYS A 17 2.91 -2.15 43.22
CA CYS A 17 1.46 -1.99 43.15
C CYS A 17 1.01 -0.54 42.97
N ALA A 18 1.78 0.44 43.44
CA ALA A 18 1.48 1.86 43.26
C ALA A 18 1.83 2.36 41.82
N GLY A 19 2.66 1.64 41.07
CA GLY A 19 3.06 1.98 39.71
C GLY A 19 2.09 1.51 38.61
N ALA A 20 1.05 0.76 38.94
CA ALA A 20 0.02 0.36 37.98
C ALA A 20 -1.10 1.42 37.87
N VAL A 21 -0.73 2.68 37.73
CA VAL A 21 -1.65 3.67 37.17
C VAL A 21 -1.77 3.32 35.68
N PRO A 22 -2.97 2.98 35.16
CA PRO A 22 -3.12 2.86 33.72
C PRO A 22 -2.77 4.24 33.13
N LEU A 23 -1.62 4.32 32.47
CA LEU A 23 -1.32 5.43 31.58
C LEU A 23 -2.39 5.37 30.48
N ARG A 24 -3.54 5.99 30.73
CA ARG A 24 -4.41 6.42 29.67
C ARG A 24 -3.58 7.41 28.86
N ALA A 25 -3.01 6.95 27.78
CA ALA A 25 -2.60 7.85 26.70
C ALA A 25 -3.89 8.52 26.24
N GLU A 26 -4.21 9.68 26.79
CA GLU A 26 -5.16 10.58 26.18
C GLU A 26 -4.53 10.98 24.85
N ALA A 27 -5.01 10.35 23.79
CA ALA A 27 -4.75 10.81 22.43
C ALA A 27 -5.44 12.17 22.26
N SER A 28 -4.85 13.19 22.86
CA SER A 28 -5.24 14.59 22.77
C SER A 28 -4.70 15.15 21.45
N GLY A 29 -5.21 14.64 20.34
CA GLY A 29 -4.92 15.14 19.01
C GLY A 29 -6.16 14.93 18.15
N THR A 30 -6.48 15.88 17.32
CA THR A 30 -7.45 15.71 16.24
C THR A 30 -6.99 14.48 15.42
N GLN A 31 -7.67 13.35 15.62
CA GLN A 31 -7.34 12.13 14.88
C GLN A 31 -7.63 12.38 13.41
N THR A 32 -6.56 12.42 12.60
CA THR A 32 -6.71 12.48 11.16
C THR A 32 -7.27 11.13 10.69
N PRO A 33 -8.41 11.12 9.97
CA PRO A 33 -8.95 9.87 9.44
C PRO A 33 -7.93 9.14 8.58
N LEU A 34 -7.86 7.82 8.70
CA LEU A 34 -7.01 7.00 7.84
C LEU A 34 -7.48 7.16 6.38
N PRO A 35 -6.62 7.65 5.46
CA PRO A 35 -6.99 7.74 4.06
C PRO A 35 -7.03 6.33 3.45
N ILE A 36 -8.22 5.87 3.07
CA ILE A 36 -8.41 4.59 2.40
C ILE A 36 -8.20 4.78 0.89
N PRO A 37 -7.26 4.06 0.25
CA PRO A 37 -7.10 4.12 -1.20
C PRO A 37 -8.39 3.72 -1.93
N PRO A 38 -8.76 4.37 -3.03
CA PRO A 38 -9.91 3.93 -3.84
C PRO A 38 -9.73 2.48 -4.30
N LEU A 39 -10.81 1.71 -4.36
CA LEU A 39 -10.79 0.37 -4.92
C LEU A 39 -11.02 0.44 -6.43
N LEU A 40 -10.10 -0.13 -7.20
CA LEU A 40 -10.21 -0.33 -8.64
C LEU A 40 -10.36 -1.82 -8.93
N GLU A 41 -11.57 -2.23 -9.24
CA GLU A 41 -11.93 -3.65 -9.42
C GLU A 41 -11.94 -4.04 -10.90
N SER A 42 -11.33 -5.19 -11.22
CA SER A 42 -11.36 -5.70 -12.59
C SER A 42 -12.75 -6.20 -12.97
N ARG A 43 -13.15 -5.91 -14.21
CA ARG A 43 -14.37 -6.43 -14.82
C ARG A 43 -14.03 -7.05 -16.17
N ARG A 44 -14.59 -8.23 -16.44
CA ARG A 44 -14.34 -8.92 -17.70
C ARG A 44 -14.62 -8.02 -18.91
N GLY A 45 -13.68 -7.98 -19.83
CA GLY A 45 -13.78 -7.18 -21.04
C GLY A 45 -13.54 -5.68 -20.86
N GLN A 46 -13.27 -5.20 -19.64
CA GLN A 46 -12.95 -3.79 -19.38
C GLN A 46 -11.49 -3.63 -18.97
N PRO A 47 -10.73 -2.72 -19.59
CA PRO A 47 -9.37 -2.44 -19.17
C PRO A 47 -9.35 -1.64 -17.87
N LEU A 48 -8.31 -1.87 -17.05
CA LEU A 48 -7.97 -1.04 -15.91
C LEU A 48 -6.99 0.04 -16.33
N PHE A 49 -7.30 1.28 -16.03
CA PHE A 49 -6.47 2.44 -16.35
C PHE A 49 -5.64 2.86 -15.15
N LEU A 50 -4.33 2.99 -15.33
CA LEU A 50 -3.38 3.40 -14.31
C LEU A 50 -2.51 4.55 -14.85
N THR A 51 -2.91 5.78 -14.56
CA THR A 51 -2.23 7.00 -15.02
C THR A 51 -1.25 7.48 -13.96
N LEU A 52 0.04 7.51 -14.31
CA LEU A 52 1.13 8.00 -13.47
C LEU A 52 1.28 9.50 -13.68
N GLN A 53 1.22 10.28 -12.60
CA GLN A 53 1.20 11.75 -12.70
C GLN A 53 1.90 12.43 -11.52
N ARG A 54 2.32 13.67 -11.74
CA ARG A 54 2.82 14.54 -10.67
C ARG A 54 1.67 15.15 -9.89
N ALA A 55 1.88 15.30 -8.58
CA ALA A 55 0.90 15.91 -7.69
C ALA A 55 1.57 16.57 -6.48
N HIS A 56 0.76 17.10 -5.57
CA HIS A 56 1.18 17.60 -4.28
C HIS A 56 0.31 16.98 -3.19
N TRP A 57 0.92 16.55 -2.10
CA TRP A 57 0.23 15.96 -0.96
C TRP A 57 0.69 16.59 0.35
N ALA A 58 -0.24 16.88 1.25
CA ALA A 58 0.06 17.36 2.60
C ALA A 58 0.16 16.17 3.56
N PHE A 59 1.36 15.88 4.05
CA PHE A 59 1.59 14.84 5.06
C PHE A 59 1.43 15.37 6.49
N MET A 60 1.60 16.67 6.66
CA MET A 60 1.43 17.39 7.92
C MET A 60 0.70 18.70 7.64
N ASP A 61 0.17 19.31 8.70
CA ASP A 61 -0.59 20.54 8.62
C ASP A 61 0.10 21.60 7.73
N ASN A 62 -0.59 21.96 6.64
CA ASN A 62 -0.20 23.00 5.69
C ASN A 62 1.14 22.81 4.94
N ARG A 63 1.85 21.69 5.08
CA ARG A 63 3.08 21.41 4.33
C ARG A 63 2.81 20.48 3.15
N LYS A 64 2.71 21.06 1.98
CA LYS A 64 2.58 20.29 0.72
C LYS A 64 3.97 19.88 0.22
N ALA A 65 4.16 18.59 0.00
CA ALA A 65 5.32 18.03 -0.69
C ALA A 65 4.97 17.69 -2.14
N ALA A 66 5.94 17.86 -3.04
CA ALA A 66 5.82 17.34 -4.40
C ALA A 66 5.90 15.81 -4.34
N VAL A 67 4.92 15.16 -4.92
CA VAL A 67 4.77 13.70 -4.92
C VAL A 67 4.30 13.21 -6.29
N TRP A 68 4.19 11.92 -6.44
CA TRP A 68 3.56 11.29 -7.60
C TRP A 68 2.40 10.42 -7.15
N GLY A 69 1.44 10.25 -8.03
CA GLY A 69 0.29 9.39 -7.80
C GLY A 69 -0.06 8.57 -9.01
N ILE A 70 -0.86 7.54 -8.78
CA ILE A 70 -1.44 6.71 -9.83
C ILE A 70 -2.97 6.86 -9.71
N ASN A 71 -3.60 7.45 -10.70
CA ASN A 71 -5.02 7.85 -10.70
C ASN A 71 -5.43 8.80 -9.56
N GLY A 72 -4.48 9.32 -8.80
CA GLY A 72 -4.72 10.18 -7.65
C GLY A 72 -3.53 11.07 -7.35
N MET A 73 -3.55 11.73 -6.18
CA MET A 73 -2.50 12.68 -5.81
C MET A 73 -1.28 12.01 -5.20
N TYR A 74 -1.45 10.90 -4.44
CA TYR A 74 -0.37 10.18 -3.78
C TYR A 74 -0.70 8.71 -3.68
N LEU A 75 0.29 7.83 -3.95
CA LEU A 75 0.11 6.40 -4.12
C LEU A 75 -0.90 6.09 -5.25
N GLY A 76 -1.33 4.85 -5.34
CA GLY A 76 -2.32 4.40 -6.29
C GLY A 76 -3.51 3.70 -5.63
N PRO A 77 -4.58 3.46 -6.39
CA PRO A 77 -5.72 2.71 -5.90
C PRO A 77 -5.32 1.29 -5.49
N THR A 78 -6.10 0.66 -4.62
CA THR A 78 -6.03 -0.79 -4.46
C THR A 78 -6.66 -1.44 -5.68
N VAL A 79 -5.90 -2.24 -6.40
CA VAL A 79 -6.40 -3.00 -7.56
C VAL A 79 -6.87 -4.37 -7.08
N ARG A 80 -8.10 -4.75 -7.40
CA ARG A 80 -8.65 -6.08 -7.11
C ARG A 80 -8.92 -6.83 -8.41
N VAL A 81 -8.37 -8.04 -8.53
CA VAL A 81 -8.53 -8.93 -9.69
C VAL A 81 -8.93 -10.33 -9.24
N TYR A 82 -9.44 -11.12 -10.17
CA TYR A 82 -9.95 -12.47 -9.87
C TYR A 82 -9.13 -13.56 -10.55
N SER A 83 -8.85 -14.63 -9.82
CA SER A 83 -8.23 -15.83 -10.36
C SER A 83 -9.07 -16.39 -11.50
N GLY A 84 -8.44 -16.74 -12.63
CA GLY A 84 -9.09 -17.20 -13.85
C GLY A 84 -9.34 -16.09 -14.89
N ASP A 85 -9.21 -14.81 -14.54
CA ASP A 85 -9.43 -13.71 -15.47
C ASP A 85 -8.16 -13.35 -16.27
N ASP A 86 -8.36 -12.77 -17.45
CA ASP A 86 -7.35 -12.08 -18.25
C ASP A 86 -7.59 -10.57 -18.08
N VAL A 87 -6.70 -9.91 -17.36
CA VAL A 87 -6.85 -8.51 -16.98
C VAL A 87 -6.04 -7.63 -17.92
N LYS A 88 -6.70 -6.84 -18.74
CA LYS A 88 -6.05 -5.83 -19.57
C LYS A 88 -5.76 -4.59 -18.72
N LEU A 89 -4.49 -4.21 -18.64
CA LEU A 89 -4.07 -2.93 -18.06
C LEU A 89 -3.81 -1.91 -19.15
N ILE A 90 -3.97 -0.65 -18.81
CA ILE A 90 -3.47 0.48 -19.60
C ILE A 90 -2.74 1.39 -18.64
N TYR A 91 -1.42 1.30 -18.66
CA TYR A 91 -0.55 2.25 -17.98
C TYR A 91 -0.33 3.47 -18.86
N SER A 92 -0.52 4.67 -18.32
CA SER A 92 -0.26 5.93 -19.00
C SER A 92 0.80 6.72 -18.24
N ASN A 93 2.00 6.87 -18.79
CA ASN A 93 3.04 7.67 -18.17
C ASN A 93 2.86 9.16 -18.51
N ARG A 94 2.39 9.95 -17.56
CA ARG A 94 2.28 11.43 -17.66
C ARG A 94 3.39 12.15 -16.88
N LEU A 95 4.42 11.41 -16.47
CA LEU A 95 5.63 11.98 -15.88
C LEU A 95 6.60 12.43 -16.99
N GLN A 96 7.65 13.16 -16.61
CA GLN A 96 8.66 13.66 -17.54
C GLN A 96 9.90 12.76 -17.60
N GLU A 97 9.83 11.56 -17.07
CA GLU A 97 10.90 10.57 -17.08
C GLU A 97 10.36 9.17 -17.36
N PRO A 98 11.19 8.28 -17.92
CA PRO A 98 10.79 6.91 -18.19
C PRO A 98 10.46 6.15 -16.89
N VAL A 99 9.41 5.34 -16.94
CA VAL A 99 8.97 4.50 -15.81
C VAL A 99 8.68 3.08 -16.28
N ALA A 100 9.12 2.10 -15.51
CA ALA A 100 8.67 0.71 -15.62
C ALA A 100 7.78 0.38 -14.42
N MET A 101 6.66 -0.30 -14.63
CA MET A 101 5.73 -0.73 -13.58
C MET A 101 5.68 -2.25 -13.51
N THR A 102 5.71 -2.80 -12.30
CA THR A 102 5.59 -4.23 -12.04
C THR A 102 4.59 -4.53 -10.94
N VAL A 103 4.17 -5.78 -10.83
CA VAL A 103 3.35 -6.28 -9.71
C VAL A 103 4.14 -7.39 -9.02
N SER A 104 4.68 -7.09 -7.85
CA SER A 104 5.43 -8.06 -7.04
C SER A 104 4.48 -9.04 -6.36
N GLY A 105 4.77 -10.33 -6.51
CA GLY A 105 3.93 -11.43 -6.00
C GLY A 105 2.96 -11.99 -7.05
N LEU A 106 2.81 -11.37 -8.22
CA LEU A 106 1.96 -11.87 -9.28
C LEU A 106 2.71 -12.89 -10.15
N GLN A 107 2.10 -14.05 -10.38
CA GLN A 107 2.68 -15.14 -11.17
C GLN A 107 2.23 -15.03 -12.63
N VAL A 108 2.94 -14.20 -13.39
CA VAL A 108 2.72 -13.98 -14.83
C VAL A 108 4.05 -14.00 -15.57
N PRO A 109 4.06 -14.24 -16.90
CA PRO A 109 5.30 -14.16 -17.68
C PRO A 109 6.01 -12.82 -17.49
N GLY A 110 7.32 -12.85 -17.28
CA GLY A 110 8.14 -11.65 -17.06
C GLY A 110 8.08 -10.63 -18.22
N THR A 111 7.76 -11.07 -19.42
CA THR A 111 7.54 -10.21 -20.59
C THR A 111 6.32 -9.29 -20.46
N LEU A 112 5.39 -9.62 -19.55
CA LEU A 112 4.20 -8.83 -19.24
C LEU A 112 4.43 -7.89 -18.03
N MET A 113 5.63 -7.91 -17.45
CA MET A 113 6.03 -7.05 -16.34
C MET A 113 6.99 -5.97 -16.82
N GLY A 114 6.92 -4.82 -16.19
CA GLY A 114 7.85 -3.72 -16.43
C GLY A 114 9.23 -3.99 -15.82
N GLY A 115 10.22 -3.40 -16.44
CA GLY A 115 11.65 -3.51 -16.06
C GLY A 115 12.50 -2.89 -17.16
N ALA A 116 13.79 -3.23 -17.20
CA ALA A 116 14.71 -2.70 -18.21
C ALA A 116 14.20 -2.83 -19.66
N PRO A 117 13.63 -3.97 -20.11
CA PRO A 117 13.13 -4.12 -21.48
C PRO A 117 11.76 -3.47 -21.72
N ARG A 118 11.08 -2.98 -20.68
CA ARG A 118 9.72 -2.46 -20.75
C ARG A 118 9.57 -1.18 -19.93
N MET A 119 10.22 -0.13 -20.39
CA MET A 119 10.06 1.22 -19.85
C MET A 119 9.10 2.03 -20.72
N MET A 120 8.20 2.72 -20.08
CA MET A 120 7.31 3.70 -20.74
C MET A 120 7.99 5.07 -20.75
N SER A 121 8.32 5.58 -21.92
CA SER A 121 8.78 6.96 -22.07
C SER A 121 7.68 7.96 -21.65
N PRO A 122 8.01 9.23 -21.40
CA PRO A 122 7.03 10.27 -21.17
C PRO A 122 5.94 10.31 -22.27
N ASN A 123 4.68 10.39 -21.84
CA ASN A 123 3.48 10.39 -22.68
C ASN A 123 3.28 9.12 -23.53
N VAL A 124 3.88 8.01 -23.14
CA VAL A 124 3.68 6.69 -23.77
C VAL A 124 2.80 5.83 -22.88
N ASP A 125 1.87 5.14 -23.52
CA ASP A 125 1.01 4.14 -22.87
C ASP A 125 1.56 2.73 -23.11
N TRP A 126 1.36 1.84 -22.13
CA TRP A 126 1.67 0.41 -22.23
C TRP A 126 0.49 -0.42 -21.76
N SER A 127 0.10 -1.39 -22.58
CA SER A 127 -1.14 -2.14 -22.37
C SER A 127 -0.91 -3.66 -22.36
N PRO A 128 -0.40 -4.25 -21.26
CA PRO A 128 -0.32 -5.69 -21.11
C PRO A 128 -1.67 -6.32 -20.78
N VAL A 129 -1.82 -7.60 -21.15
CA VAL A 129 -2.90 -8.46 -20.67
C VAL A 129 -2.30 -9.48 -19.72
N LEU A 130 -2.72 -9.44 -18.45
CA LEU A 130 -2.20 -10.27 -17.37
C LEU A 130 -3.11 -11.49 -17.16
N PRO A 131 -2.67 -12.72 -17.45
CA PRO A 131 -3.42 -13.92 -17.15
C PRO A 131 -3.31 -14.23 -15.65
N ILE A 132 -4.36 -14.01 -14.89
CA ILE A 132 -4.38 -14.26 -13.45
C ILE A 132 -4.69 -15.75 -13.21
N ARG A 133 -3.64 -16.56 -12.94
CA ARG A 133 -3.76 -18.03 -12.80
C ARG A 133 -3.21 -18.54 -11.46
N GLN A 134 -3.21 -17.69 -10.45
CA GLN A 134 -2.74 -18.01 -9.10
C GLN A 134 -3.89 -18.02 -8.10
N ALA A 135 -3.66 -18.62 -6.93
CA ALA A 135 -4.55 -18.52 -5.78
C ALA A 135 -4.61 -17.08 -5.25
N ALA A 136 -5.61 -16.82 -4.39
CA ALA A 136 -5.76 -15.57 -3.71
C ALA A 136 -4.46 -15.14 -3.01
N ALA A 137 -4.11 -13.86 -3.15
CA ALA A 137 -2.88 -13.30 -2.62
C ALA A 137 -2.96 -11.78 -2.46
N THR A 138 -2.27 -11.27 -1.46
CA THR A 138 -1.98 -9.85 -1.33
C THR A 138 -0.63 -9.56 -1.98
N CYS A 139 -0.65 -8.82 -3.06
CA CYS A 139 0.50 -8.35 -3.81
C CYS A 139 0.57 -6.82 -3.76
N TRP A 140 1.58 -6.24 -4.40
CA TRP A 140 1.66 -4.80 -4.57
C TRP A 140 2.25 -4.44 -5.92
N TYR A 141 1.74 -3.40 -6.55
CA TYR A 141 2.32 -2.87 -7.78
C TYR A 141 3.14 -1.64 -7.49
N HIS A 142 4.23 -1.47 -8.20
CA HIS A 142 5.16 -0.38 -7.96
C HIS A 142 6.06 -0.11 -9.16
N ALA A 143 6.72 1.04 -9.13
CA ALA A 143 7.75 1.33 -10.11
C ALA A 143 8.94 0.38 -9.96
N ASN A 144 9.42 -0.18 -11.08
CA ASN A 144 10.59 -1.06 -11.16
C ASN A 144 11.58 -0.54 -12.21
N THR A 145 11.76 0.75 -12.26
CA THR A 145 12.67 1.42 -13.18
C THR A 145 14.11 1.18 -12.75
N PRO A 146 14.99 0.62 -13.62
CA PRO A 146 16.40 0.40 -13.29
C PRO A 146 17.07 1.65 -12.74
N ASN A 147 17.80 1.51 -11.64
CA ASN A 147 18.51 2.57 -10.90
C ASN A 147 17.62 3.73 -10.38
N ARG A 148 16.32 3.66 -10.56
CA ARG A 148 15.34 4.70 -10.15
C ARG A 148 14.18 4.15 -9.32
N MET A 149 14.16 2.85 -9.00
CA MET A 149 13.07 2.21 -8.26
C MET A 149 12.81 2.91 -6.92
N ALA A 150 13.83 3.10 -6.10
CA ALA A 150 13.69 3.69 -4.77
C ALA A 150 13.09 5.11 -4.80
N PRO A 151 13.62 6.08 -5.58
CA PRO A 151 13.01 7.40 -5.66
C PRO A 151 11.60 7.38 -6.28
N HIS A 152 11.29 6.50 -7.22
CA HIS A 152 9.95 6.40 -7.82
C HIS A 152 8.92 5.90 -6.79
N VAL A 153 9.25 4.85 -6.05
CA VAL A 153 8.40 4.32 -4.97
C VAL A 153 8.27 5.34 -3.84
N TYR A 154 9.36 5.97 -3.42
CA TYR A 154 9.37 7.03 -2.41
C TYR A 154 8.46 8.20 -2.79
N ASN A 155 8.44 8.59 -4.06
CA ASN A 155 7.56 9.65 -4.55
C ASN A 155 6.08 9.24 -4.61
N GLY A 156 5.74 7.94 -4.58
CA GLY A 156 4.36 7.47 -4.50
C GLY A 156 3.91 6.55 -5.64
N LEU A 157 4.82 6.06 -6.49
CA LEU A 157 4.47 5.09 -7.52
C LEU A 157 4.37 3.67 -6.94
N ALA A 158 3.38 3.45 -6.10
CA ALA A 158 3.04 2.16 -5.50
C ALA A 158 1.55 2.08 -5.14
N GLY A 159 1.03 0.86 -5.03
CA GLY A 159 -0.32 0.58 -4.56
C GLY A 159 -0.50 -0.92 -4.29
N LEU A 160 -1.57 -1.30 -3.62
CA LEU A 160 -1.89 -2.69 -3.34
C LEU A 160 -2.54 -3.37 -4.55
N TRP A 161 -2.26 -4.66 -4.67
CA TRP A 161 -2.86 -5.53 -5.68
C TRP A 161 -3.38 -6.80 -5.01
N LEU A 162 -4.69 -7.00 -5.06
CA LEU A 162 -5.37 -8.12 -4.43
C LEU A 162 -5.80 -9.11 -5.52
N VAL A 163 -5.42 -10.36 -5.36
CA VAL A 163 -5.97 -11.48 -6.14
C VAL A 163 -6.98 -12.19 -5.27
N GLU A 164 -8.21 -12.32 -5.74
CA GLU A 164 -9.27 -13.08 -5.08
C GLU A 164 -9.61 -14.34 -5.86
N ASP A 165 -10.06 -15.36 -5.14
CA ASP A 165 -10.59 -16.61 -5.71
C ASP A 165 -11.85 -17.06 -4.96
N ALA A 166 -12.45 -18.17 -5.40
CA ALA A 166 -13.64 -18.70 -4.77
C ALA A 166 -13.41 -19.16 -3.32
N VAL A 167 -12.19 -19.61 -3.01
CA VAL A 167 -11.83 -20.09 -1.66
C VAL A 167 -11.73 -18.90 -0.70
N SER A 168 -11.01 -17.85 -1.08
CA SER A 168 -10.85 -16.65 -0.25
C SER A 168 -12.20 -15.98 0.02
N LYS A 169 -13.08 -15.92 -0.97
CA LYS A 169 -14.44 -15.36 -0.83
C LYS A 169 -15.36 -16.14 0.11
N ALA A 170 -15.13 -17.45 0.26
CA ALA A 170 -15.91 -18.31 1.12
C ALA A 170 -15.48 -18.27 2.60
N LEU A 171 -14.36 -17.62 2.92
CA LEU A 171 -13.87 -17.50 4.28
C LEU A 171 -14.75 -16.55 5.09
N PRO A 172 -15.06 -16.88 6.36
CA PRO A 172 -15.83 -16.02 7.26
C PRO A 172 -14.96 -14.88 7.83
N LEU A 173 -14.37 -14.08 6.95
CA LEU A 173 -13.51 -12.94 7.29
C LEU A 173 -14.20 -11.64 6.91
N PRO A 174 -13.87 -10.52 7.57
CA PRO A 174 -14.27 -9.20 7.12
C PRO A 174 -13.86 -9.00 5.65
N ASN A 175 -14.77 -8.45 4.83
CA ASN A 175 -14.54 -8.33 3.39
C ASN A 175 -15.15 -7.07 2.76
N HIS A 176 -15.66 -6.15 3.58
CA HIS A 176 -16.19 -4.86 3.12
C HIS A 176 -15.04 -3.85 3.08
N TYR A 177 -14.45 -3.70 1.90
CA TYR A 177 -13.32 -2.82 1.68
C TYR A 177 -13.58 -1.39 2.19
N GLY A 178 -12.68 -0.91 3.04
CA GLY A 178 -12.77 0.42 3.66
C GLY A 178 -13.76 0.54 4.82
N VAL A 179 -14.43 -0.55 5.21
CA VAL A 179 -15.38 -0.60 6.33
C VAL A 179 -14.87 -1.53 7.44
N ASP A 180 -14.59 -2.78 7.10
CA ASP A 180 -14.06 -3.81 8.01
C ASP A 180 -12.83 -4.54 7.43
N ASP A 181 -12.46 -4.25 6.17
CA ASP A 181 -11.25 -4.68 5.47
C ASP A 181 -10.46 -3.44 5.01
N PHE A 182 -9.32 -3.15 5.68
CA PHE A 182 -8.55 -1.94 5.46
C PHE A 182 -7.18 -2.24 4.85
N PRO A 183 -6.84 -1.66 3.70
CA PRO A 183 -5.48 -1.70 3.17
C PRO A 183 -4.59 -0.72 3.94
N LEU A 184 -3.47 -1.21 4.47
CA LEU A 184 -2.49 -0.37 5.17
C LEU A 184 -1.18 -0.32 4.40
N ILE A 185 -0.75 0.87 4.04
CA ILE A 185 0.57 1.13 3.44
C ILE A 185 1.36 2.00 4.41
N ILE A 186 2.47 1.45 4.93
CA ILE A 186 3.36 2.15 5.84
C ILE A 186 4.58 2.63 5.06
N GLN A 187 4.84 3.93 5.09
CA GLN A 187 5.97 4.55 4.41
C GLN A 187 6.51 5.71 5.26
N ASP A 188 7.82 5.80 5.42
CA ASP A 188 8.43 7.01 5.99
C ASP A 188 8.62 8.10 4.93
N LYS A 189 8.51 9.35 5.35
CA LYS A 189 8.74 10.53 4.52
C LYS A 189 9.58 11.54 5.29
N ARG A 190 10.56 12.12 4.62
CA ARG A 190 11.43 13.18 5.14
C ARG A 190 11.20 14.48 4.38
#